data_7c10b2fb2f84cc6f17bc71586074711a
#
_entry.id   7c10b2fb2f84cc6f17bc71586074711a
#
_cell.length_a   1.000
_cell.length_b   1.000
_cell.length_c   1.000
_cell.angle_alpha   90.00
_cell.angle_beta   90.00
_cell.angle_gamma   90.00
#
_symmetry.space_group_name_H-M   'P 1'
#
loop_
_entity.id
_entity.type
_entity.pdbx_description
1 polymer ?
#
loop_
_entity_poly.entity_id
_entity_poly.type
_entity_poly.pdbx_seq_one_letter_code
_entity_poly.pdbx_strand_id
1 'polypeptide(L)'
;MIRVNRRSFLILLGAVGLMTSRADARDQNLVVIVHPSTDVSRLSDVQLEAIFLTERRYWSGTDAIIAFNLAPHSGERVYFDQTVLRMDSEAVGRFWRDRRVRSGAPPPRQVPDPLTVVRLVGRLRGAIGYVPESMVANDVRVVARIRNGKVIPP
;
A
#
# COMPACT_ATOMS: atom_id res chain seq x y z
N MET A 1 0.18 -57.07 -55.07
CA MET A 1 1.44 -56.94 -54.35
C MET A 1 1.68 -55.42 -54.17
N ILE A 2 1.13 -54.82 -53.10
CA ILE A 2 1.23 -53.37 -52.84
C ILE A 2 1.86 -53.21 -51.47
N ARG A 3 3.08 -52.65 -51.46
CA ARG A 3 3.82 -52.33 -50.24
C ARG A 3 3.25 -51.05 -49.66
N VAL A 4 2.66 -51.11 -48.46
CA VAL A 4 2.27 -49.94 -47.66
C VAL A 4 3.49 -49.43 -46.96
N ASN A 5 3.88 -48.21 -47.30
CA ASN A 5 5.02 -47.51 -46.76
C ASN A 5 4.58 -46.83 -45.42
N ARG A 6 5.20 -47.24 -44.33
CA ARG A 6 5.02 -46.58 -43.00
C ARG A 6 5.72 -45.27 -43.00
N ARG A 7 4.97 -44.20 -43.18
CA ARG A 7 5.47 -42.84 -42.92
C ARG A 7 5.25 -42.48 -41.45
N SER A 8 6.36 -42.30 -40.82
CA SER A 8 6.52 -41.84 -39.44
C SER A 8 5.77 -40.54 -39.23
N PHE A 9 4.80 -40.55 -38.31
CA PHE A 9 4.19 -39.34 -37.79
C PHE A 9 5.10 -38.78 -36.72
N LEU A 10 5.87 -37.74 -37.05
CA LEU A 10 6.59 -36.91 -36.11
C LEU A 10 5.54 -36.05 -35.39
N ILE A 11 5.24 -36.40 -34.14
CA ILE A 11 4.48 -35.58 -33.23
C ILE A 11 5.41 -34.46 -32.78
N LEU A 12 5.22 -33.27 -33.32
CA LEU A 12 5.83 -32.04 -32.83
C LEU A 12 5.14 -31.68 -31.52
N LEU A 13 5.75 -32.05 -30.39
CA LEU A 13 5.35 -31.53 -29.07
C LEU A 13 5.70 -30.04 -29.04
N GLY A 14 4.72 -29.19 -29.33
CA GLY A 14 4.79 -27.77 -29.09
C GLY A 14 4.90 -27.54 -27.57
N ALA A 15 6.08 -27.17 -27.15
CA ALA A 15 6.28 -26.61 -25.81
C ALA A 15 5.48 -25.32 -25.70
N VAL A 16 4.26 -25.39 -25.17
CA VAL A 16 3.55 -24.21 -24.69
C VAL A 16 4.35 -23.73 -23.48
N GLY A 17 5.26 -22.81 -23.75
CA GLY A 17 5.90 -22.03 -22.69
C GLY A 17 4.82 -21.32 -21.90
N LEU A 18 4.52 -21.82 -20.71
CA LEU A 18 3.87 -21.04 -19.67
C LEU A 18 4.77 -19.84 -19.40
N MET A 19 4.54 -18.75 -20.13
CA MET A 19 4.93 -17.42 -19.68
C MET A 19 4.14 -17.17 -18.40
N THR A 20 4.67 -17.64 -17.28
CA THR A 20 4.34 -17.06 -15.99
C THR A 20 4.74 -15.59 -16.11
N SER A 21 3.75 -14.75 -16.41
CA SER A 21 3.88 -13.33 -16.15
C SER A 21 4.25 -13.22 -14.68
N ARG A 22 5.56 -13.10 -14.42
CA ARG A 22 5.99 -12.42 -13.21
C ARG A 22 5.31 -11.07 -13.34
N ALA A 23 4.19 -10.93 -12.65
CA ALA A 23 3.66 -9.63 -12.32
C ALA A 23 4.88 -8.87 -11.80
N ASP A 24 5.30 -7.88 -12.56
CA ASP A 24 6.36 -7.00 -12.19
C ASP A 24 6.18 -6.66 -10.71
N ALA A 25 7.07 -7.16 -9.87
CA ALA A 25 7.37 -6.49 -8.64
C ALA A 25 8.02 -5.17 -9.06
N ARG A 26 7.22 -4.32 -9.72
CA ARG A 26 7.55 -2.92 -9.95
C ARG A 26 7.89 -2.41 -8.59
N ASP A 27 9.07 -1.89 -8.46
CA ASP A 27 9.57 -1.21 -7.27
C ASP A 27 8.39 -0.61 -6.51
N GLN A 28 7.87 -1.36 -5.53
CA GLN A 28 6.76 -0.88 -4.71
C GLN A 28 7.35 0.09 -3.69
N ASN A 29 8.05 1.12 -4.23
CA ASN A 29 8.55 2.21 -3.42
C ASN A 29 7.38 3.11 -3.08
N LEU A 30 6.91 2.99 -1.85
CA LEU A 30 5.93 3.91 -1.31
C LEU A 30 6.62 5.01 -0.51
N VAL A 31 6.00 6.14 -0.45
CA VAL A 31 6.34 7.23 0.47
C VAL A 31 5.13 7.60 1.30
N VAL A 32 5.38 7.93 2.55
CA VAL A 32 4.37 8.49 3.43
C VAL A 32 4.44 10.01 3.36
N ILE A 33 3.32 10.63 3.09
CA ILE A 33 3.19 12.07 2.89
C ILE A 33 2.26 12.69 3.92
N VAL A 34 2.57 13.91 4.34
CA VAL A 34 1.74 14.73 5.23
C VAL A 34 1.52 16.12 4.65
N HIS A 35 0.53 16.84 5.18
CA HIS A 35 0.33 18.23 4.84
C HIS A 35 1.58 19.06 5.21
N PRO A 36 2.00 20.03 4.37
CA PRO A 36 3.25 20.78 4.59
C PRO A 36 3.31 21.53 5.92
N SER A 37 2.16 21.95 6.46
CA SER A 37 2.09 22.64 7.76
C SER A 37 2.20 21.71 8.97
N THR A 38 2.22 20.38 8.77
CA THR A 38 2.40 19.43 9.86
C THR A 38 3.84 19.51 10.38
N ASP A 39 3.99 19.76 11.67
CA ASP A 39 5.32 19.90 12.31
C ASP A 39 5.92 18.50 12.62
N VAL A 40 6.13 17.73 11.54
CA VAL A 40 6.75 16.40 11.59
C VAL A 40 7.67 16.27 10.40
N SER A 41 8.94 15.99 10.63
CA SER A 41 9.94 15.80 9.58
C SER A 41 10.18 14.32 9.26
N ARG A 42 9.90 13.42 10.21
CA ARG A 42 10.14 11.99 10.09
C ARG A 42 9.17 11.19 10.97
N LEU A 43 8.75 10.04 10.46
CA LEU A 43 7.98 9.05 11.21
C LEU A 43 8.66 7.67 11.13
N SER A 44 8.73 6.99 12.27
CA SER A 44 9.19 5.59 12.35
C SER A 44 8.06 4.61 12.00
N ASP A 45 8.39 3.34 11.81
CA ASP A 45 7.44 2.25 11.61
C ASP A 45 6.42 2.16 12.76
N VAL A 46 6.89 2.24 14.01
CA VAL A 46 6.03 2.22 15.21
C VAL A 46 5.04 3.41 15.23
N GLN A 47 5.52 4.59 14.86
CA GLN A 47 4.66 5.78 14.79
C GLN A 47 3.62 5.68 13.68
N LEU A 48 3.99 5.15 12.52
CA LEU A 48 3.06 4.90 11.42
C LEU A 48 2.02 3.86 11.79
N GLU A 49 2.43 2.74 12.40
CA GLU A 49 1.53 1.71 12.89
C GLU A 49 0.49 2.31 13.84
N ALA A 50 0.92 3.07 14.86
CA ALA A 50 0.01 3.71 15.83
C ALA A 50 -0.98 4.68 15.16
N ILE A 51 -0.55 5.43 14.13
CA ILE A 51 -1.41 6.34 13.38
C ILE A 51 -2.46 5.55 12.57
N PHE A 52 -2.02 4.57 11.78
CA PHE A 52 -2.91 3.83 10.89
C PHE A 52 -3.77 2.78 11.61
N LEU A 53 -3.41 2.40 12.83
CA LEU A 53 -4.28 1.65 13.75
C LEU A 53 -5.16 2.56 14.61
N THR A 54 -5.14 3.88 14.40
CA THR A 54 -5.92 4.88 15.16
C THR A 54 -5.66 4.90 16.66
N GLU A 55 -4.47 4.46 17.07
CA GLU A 55 -3.99 4.55 18.45
C GLU A 55 -3.45 5.95 18.74
N ARG A 56 -2.76 6.55 17.78
CA ARG A 56 -2.35 7.95 17.79
C ARG A 56 -3.31 8.77 16.93
N ARG A 57 -4.03 9.72 17.54
CA ARG A 57 -5.08 10.52 16.89
C ARG A 57 -4.73 11.99 16.71
N TYR A 58 -3.64 12.45 17.30
CA TYR A 58 -3.22 13.84 17.26
C TYR A 58 -1.74 13.95 16.94
N TRP A 59 -1.37 14.99 16.19
CA TRP A 59 0.03 15.34 15.92
C TRP A 59 0.67 15.91 17.16
N SER A 60 0.09 17.03 17.65
CA SER A 60 0.44 17.71 18.90
C SER A 60 -0.81 18.43 19.41
N GLY A 61 -0.98 18.48 20.72
CA GLY A 61 -2.12 19.17 21.32
C GLY A 61 -3.47 18.74 20.77
N THR A 62 -4.17 19.65 20.08
CA THR A 62 -5.50 19.42 19.48
C THR A 62 -5.48 19.14 17.99
N ASP A 63 -4.31 19.13 17.34
CA ASP A 63 -4.20 18.93 15.89
C ASP A 63 -4.48 17.48 15.51
N ALA A 64 -5.70 17.21 15.06
CA ALA A 64 -6.16 15.88 14.73
C ALA A 64 -5.44 15.30 13.51
N ILE A 65 -5.11 14.00 13.57
CA ILE A 65 -4.60 13.24 12.44
C ILE A 65 -5.76 12.77 11.57
N ILE A 66 -5.68 13.04 10.27
CA ILE A 66 -6.63 12.56 9.27
C ILE A 66 -5.91 11.57 8.37
N ALA A 67 -5.98 10.29 8.71
CA ALA A 67 -5.31 9.25 7.94
C ALA A 67 -6.18 8.77 6.76
N PHE A 68 -5.55 8.65 5.59
CA PHE A 68 -6.15 8.13 4.36
C PHE A 68 -5.54 6.78 3.99
N ASN A 69 -6.39 5.83 3.69
CA ASN A 69 -6.03 4.51 3.16
C ASN A 69 -6.51 4.36 1.72
N LEU A 70 -5.75 3.60 0.95
CA LEU A 70 -6.17 3.14 -0.38
C LEU A 70 -7.17 1.97 -0.29
N ALA A 71 -7.75 1.60 -1.43
CA ALA A 71 -8.66 0.46 -1.51
C ALA A 71 -8.01 -0.83 -0.99
N PRO A 72 -8.73 -1.70 -0.25
CA PRO A 72 -8.15 -2.84 0.46
C PRO A 72 -7.37 -3.84 -0.41
N HIS A 73 -7.70 -3.91 -1.70
CA HIS A 73 -7.08 -4.85 -2.64
C HIS A 73 -6.07 -4.18 -3.59
N SER A 74 -5.79 -2.89 -3.43
CA SER A 74 -4.72 -2.26 -4.21
C SER A 74 -3.35 -2.79 -3.78
N GLY A 75 -2.43 -2.93 -4.73
CA GLY A 75 -1.09 -3.42 -4.45
C GLY A 75 -0.36 -2.57 -3.41
N GLU A 76 -0.53 -1.25 -3.50
CA GLU A 76 0.04 -0.29 -2.56
C GLU A 76 -0.50 -0.49 -1.15
N ARG A 77 -1.81 -0.74 -1.01
CA ARG A 77 -2.43 -1.00 0.29
C ARG A 77 -1.93 -2.30 0.89
N VAL A 78 -1.91 -3.38 0.11
CA VAL A 78 -1.42 -4.69 0.58
C VAL A 78 0.03 -4.58 1.04
N TYR A 79 0.87 -3.92 0.24
CA TYR A 79 2.27 -3.74 0.59
C TYR A 79 2.47 -2.87 1.84
N PHE A 80 1.71 -1.78 1.97
CA PHE A 80 1.72 -0.94 3.15
C PHE A 80 1.32 -1.72 4.41
N ASP A 81 0.18 -2.42 4.36
CA ASP A 81 -0.33 -3.19 5.50
C ASP A 81 0.66 -4.29 5.94
N GLN A 82 1.26 -5.01 5.00
CA GLN A 82 2.27 -6.03 5.31
C GLN A 82 3.54 -5.44 5.92
N THR A 83 3.98 -4.28 5.44
CA THR A 83 5.25 -3.68 5.89
C THR A 83 5.10 -2.90 7.19
N VAL A 84 4.05 -2.06 7.30
CA VAL A 84 3.86 -1.15 8.43
C VAL A 84 3.04 -1.80 9.53
N LEU A 85 1.90 -2.42 9.20
CA LEU A 85 1.01 -3.05 10.17
C LEU A 85 1.41 -4.50 10.47
N ARG A 86 2.28 -5.10 9.67
CA ARG A 86 2.67 -6.53 9.74
C ARG A 86 1.48 -7.47 9.67
N MET A 87 0.47 -7.08 8.88
CA MET A 87 -0.79 -7.78 8.70
C MET A 87 -1.06 -8.03 7.23
N ASP A 88 -1.60 -9.21 6.90
CA ASP A 88 -2.22 -9.45 5.61
C ASP A 88 -3.64 -8.85 5.57
N SER A 89 -4.26 -8.84 4.41
CA SER A 89 -5.60 -8.24 4.22
C SER A 89 -6.68 -8.87 5.08
N GLU A 90 -6.58 -10.17 5.37
CA GLU A 90 -7.53 -10.88 6.23
C GLU A 90 -7.36 -10.49 7.70
N ALA A 91 -6.13 -10.42 8.19
CA ALA A 91 -5.79 -9.96 9.54
C ALA A 91 -6.24 -8.51 9.78
N VAL A 92 -6.01 -7.62 8.81
CA VAL A 92 -6.50 -6.23 8.85
C VAL A 92 -8.02 -6.20 8.94
N GLY A 93 -8.70 -7.02 8.14
CA GLY A 93 -10.17 -7.12 8.18
C GLY A 93 -10.70 -7.60 9.54
N ARG A 94 -10.06 -8.64 10.14
CA ARG A 94 -10.39 -9.11 11.49
C ARG A 94 -10.17 -8.03 12.53
N PHE A 95 -9.00 -7.38 12.50
CA PHE A 95 -8.64 -6.31 13.44
C PHE A 95 -9.70 -5.21 13.49
N TRP A 96 -10.15 -4.70 12.33
CA TRP A 96 -11.13 -3.63 12.28
C TRP A 96 -12.54 -4.06 12.67
N ARG A 97 -12.95 -5.30 12.40
CA ARG A 97 -14.21 -5.84 12.89
C ARG A 97 -14.22 -5.90 14.42
N ASP A 98 -13.18 -6.45 15.01
CA ASP A 98 -13.05 -6.57 16.46
C ASP A 98 -12.99 -5.19 17.14
N ARG A 99 -12.24 -4.27 16.56
CA ARG A 99 -12.10 -2.92 17.11
C ARG A 99 -13.39 -2.12 17.06
N ARG A 100 -14.16 -2.27 15.98
CA ARG A 100 -15.49 -1.64 15.87
C ARG A 100 -16.43 -2.11 16.97
N VAL A 101 -16.43 -3.39 17.26
CA VAL A 101 -17.28 -3.98 18.31
C VAL A 101 -16.85 -3.50 19.71
N ARG A 102 -15.54 -3.42 19.97
CA ARG A 102 -15.03 -3.08 21.31
C ARG A 102 -15.04 -1.60 21.63
N SER A 103 -14.71 -0.75 20.69
CA SER A 103 -14.48 0.68 20.93
C SER A 103 -15.23 1.62 20.01
N GLY A 104 -15.90 1.11 18.98
CA GLY A 104 -16.54 1.93 17.96
C GLY A 104 -15.57 2.73 17.08
N ALA A 105 -14.25 2.58 17.27
CA ALA A 105 -13.24 3.35 16.52
C ALA A 105 -13.28 2.98 15.02
N PRO A 106 -13.46 3.95 14.13
CA PRO A 106 -13.46 3.69 12.70
C PRO A 106 -12.03 3.52 12.17
N PRO A 107 -11.84 2.75 11.08
CA PRO A 107 -10.58 2.72 10.35
C PRO A 107 -10.26 4.07 9.70
N PRO A 108 -9.01 4.28 9.25
CA PRO A 108 -8.66 5.40 8.40
C PRO A 108 -9.59 5.52 7.19
N ARG A 109 -9.80 6.74 6.70
CA ARG A 109 -10.70 7.01 5.57
C ARG A 109 -10.18 6.37 4.29
N GLN A 110 -11.00 5.57 3.64
CA GLN A 110 -10.65 4.96 2.36
C GLN A 110 -10.87 5.94 1.21
N VAL A 111 -9.89 5.98 0.29
CA VAL A 111 -9.95 6.74 -0.95
C VAL A 111 -9.65 5.82 -2.15
N PRO A 112 -10.14 6.14 -3.35
CA PRO A 112 -10.10 5.22 -4.48
C PRO A 112 -8.69 5.03 -5.07
N ASP A 113 -7.82 6.05 -5.02
CA ASP A 113 -6.56 6.07 -5.76
C ASP A 113 -5.49 6.98 -5.12
N PRO A 114 -4.20 6.78 -5.45
CA PRO A 114 -3.10 7.58 -4.92
C PRO A 114 -3.17 9.07 -5.26
N LEU A 115 -3.70 9.45 -6.42
CA LEU A 115 -3.82 10.86 -6.80
C LEU A 115 -4.78 11.59 -5.86
N THR A 116 -5.87 10.92 -5.48
CA THR A 116 -6.81 11.44 -4.48
C THR A 116 -6.13 11.63 -3.12
N VAL A 117 -5.25 10.69 -2.70
CA VAL A 117 -4.44 10.85 -1.47
C VAL A 117 -3.60 12.13 -1.55
N VAL A 118 -2.82 12.31 -2.62
CA VAL A 118 -1.96 13.51 -2.79
C VAL A 118 -2.78 14.79 -2.68
N ARG A 119 -3.91 14.87 -3.39
CA ARG A 119 -4.78 16.06 -3.37
C ARG A 119 -5.35 16.35 -1.98
N LEU A 120 -5.79 15.34 -1.27
CA LEU A 120 -6.37 15.51 0.07
C LEU A 120 -5.30 15.89 1.08
N VAL A 121 -4.14 15.23 1.04
CA VAL A 121 -3.02 15.56 1.92
C VAL A 121 -2.49 16.96 1.70
N GLY A 122 -2.38 17.42 0.45
CA GLY A 122 -1.96 18.79 0.14
C GLY A 122 -2.94 19.88 0.57
N ARG A 123 -4.23 19.55 0.77
CA ARG A 123 -5.28 20.52 1.12
C ARG A 123 -5.73 20.50 2.57
N LEU A 124 -5.64 19.36 3.23
CA LEU A 124 -6.19 19.17 4.57
C LEU A 124 -5.10 19.18 5.62
N ARG A 125 -5.11 20.16 6.50
CA ARG A 125 -4.23 20.20 7.68
C ARG A 125 -4.43 18.93 8.52
N GLY A 126 -3.33 18.38 8.99
CA GLY A 126 -3.36 17.13 9.76
C GLY A 126 -3.49 15.85 8.93
N ALA A 127 -3.62 15.96 7.61
CA ALA A 127 -3.74 14.79 6.74
C ALA A 127 -2.42 14.04 6.59
N ILE A 128 -2.54 12.70 6.52
CA ILE A 128 -1.45 11.77 6.24
C ILE A 128 -1.98 10.66 5.31
N GLY A 129 -1.12 10.21 4.41
CA GLY A 129 -1.39 9.08 3.53
C GLY A 129 -0.10 8.51 2.97
N TYR A 130 -0.21 7.51 2.12
CA TYR A 130 0.92 6.92 1.43
C TYR A 130 0.60 6.75 -0.06
N VAL A 131 1.61 6.93 -0.89
CA VAL A 131 1.50 6.87 -2.36
C VAL A 131 2.76 6.29 -2.97
N PRO A 132 2.73 5.81 -4.23
CA PRO A 132 3.93 5.52 -4.99
C PRO A 132 4.86 6.74 -5.03
N GLU A 133 6.16 6.52 -4.87
CA GLU A 133 7.16 7.60 -4.85
C GLU A 133 7.10 8.49 -6.12
N SER A 134 6.78 7.90 -7.26
CA SER A 134 6.62 8.61 -8.54
C SER A 134 5.46 9.63 -8.57
N MET A 135 4.55 9.58 -7.59
CA MET A 135 3.36 10.44 -7.53
C MET A 135 3.48 11.59 -6.53
N VAL A 136 4.65 11.76 -5.91
CA VAL A 136 4.86 12.87 -4.96
C VAL A 136 4.76 14.21 -5.68
N ALA A 137 3.98 15.12 -5.12
CA ALA A 137 3.83 16.49 -5.59
C ALA A 137 4.56 17.48 -4.65
N ASN A 138 4.78 18.70 -5.13
CA ASN A 138 5.51 19.73 -4.37
C ASN A 138 4.72 20.32 -3.19
N ASP A 139 3.42 20.09 -3.15
CA ASP A 139 2.50 20.57 -2.13
C ASP A 139 2.30 19.61 -0.95
N VAL A 140 3.10 18.56 -0.88
CA VAL A 140 3.10 17.60 0.23
C VAL A 140 4.51 17.41 0.78
N ARG A 141 4.62 16.96 2.03
CA ARG A 141 5.91 16.64 2.67
C ARG A 141 6.05 15.14 2.84
N VAL A 142 7.18 14.57 2.41
CA VAL A 142 7.54 13.18 2.67
C VAL A 142 8.12 13.06 4.08
N VAL A 143 7.62 12.10 4.87
CA VAL A 143 8.05 11.87 6.27
C VAL A 143 8.57 10.46 6.51
N ALA A 144 8.39 9.55 5.56
CA ALA A 144 8.99 8.22 5.57
C ALA A 144 8.98 7.64 4.14
N ARG A 145 9.86 6.67 3.89
CA ARG A 145 9.88 5.86 2.67
C ARG A 145 9.70 4.40 3.04
N ILE A 146 9.03 3.65 2.19
CA ILE A 146 8.83 2.21 2.35
C ILE A 146 9.48 1.53 1.15
N ARG A 147 10.55 0.82 1.41
CA ARG A 147 11.33 0.11 0.39
C ARG A 147 11.80 -1.23 0.92
N ASN A 148 11.77 -2.27 0.07
CA ASN A 148 12.26 -3.61 0.43
C ASN A 148 11.66 -4.15 1.75
N GLY A 149 10.35 -3.91 1.97
CA GLY A 149 9.67 -4.34 3.19
C GLY A 149 10.12 -3.64 4.48
N LYS A 150 10.69 -2.43 4.37
CA LYS A 150 11.16 -1.64 5.53
C LYS A 150 10.74 -0.18 5.43
N VAL A 151 10.49 0.40 6.59
CA VAL A 151 10.31 1.85 6.73
C VAL A 151 11.67 2.49 6.96
N ILE A 152 12.01 3.46 6.15
CA ILE A 152 13.27 4.21 6.22
C ILE A 152 12.99 5.72 6.27
N PRO A 153 13.93 6.55 6.74
CA PRO A 153 13.80 8.01 6.73
C PRO A 153 13.49 8.58 5.34
N PRO A 154 12.87 9.78 5.25
CA PRO A 154 12.55 10.46 4.00
C PRO A 154 13.76 10.82 3.16
#